data_17075f407b52e43e954d0f55811251bd
#
_entry.id   17075f407b52e43e954d0f55811251bd
#
_cell.length_a   1.000
_cell.length_b   1.000
_cell.length_c   1.000
_cell.angle_alpha   90.00
_cell.angle_beta   90.00
_cell.angle_gamma   90.00
#
_symmetry.space_group_name_H-M   'P 1'
#
loop_
_entity.id
_entity.type
_entity.pdbx_description
1 polymer ?
#
loop_
_entity_poly.entity_id
_entity_poly.type
_entity_poly.pdbx_seq_one_letter_code
_entity_poly.pdbx_strand_id
1 'polypeptide(L)'
;LTTVDLISPRLSLRTDYCRLSAAGYFARLLLQMLEPDTPIPEFYDLLQRAYTYLEKNMPSVRAVLHFEQELARLHGISHPGIPAHVILKSHFGKLPPQRERLLKELERQSDQMK
;
A
#
# COMPACT_ATOMS: atom_id res chain seq x y z
N LEU A 1 2.07 -6.65 22.18
CA LEU A 1 2.78 -5.45 21.75
C LEU A 1 2.44 -5.13 20.31
N THR A 2 2.02 -3.93 20.06
CA THR A 2 1.66 -3.50 18.72
C THR A 2 2.74 -2.57 18.17
N THR A 3 2.70 -2.34 16.87
CA THR A 3 3.60 -1.40 16.24
C THR A 3 3.43 -0.01 16.84
N VAL A 4 2.21 0.34 17.24
CA VAL A 4 1.93 1.64 17.84
C VAL A 4 2.72 1.84 19.11
N ASP A 5 2.88 0.79 19.90
CA ASP A 5 3.62 0.89 21.16
C ASP A 5 5.10 1.20 20.94
N LEU A 6 5.62 0.87 19.77
CA LEU A 6 7.02 1.10 19.44
C LEU A 6 7.24 2.50 18.88
N ILE A 7 6.18 3.19 18.53
CA ILE A 7 6.27 4.51 17.92
C ILE A 7 6.29 5.56 19.04
N SER A 8 7.28 6.45 18.97
CA SER A 8 7.40 7.49 19.96
C SER A 8 6.11 8.32 20.03
N PRO A 9 5.58 8.57 21.24
CA PRO A 9 4.38 9.42 21.37
C PRO A 9 4.62 10.84 20.89
N ARG A 10 5.87 11.21 20.69
CA ARG A 10 6.19 12.57 20.20
C ARG A 10 6.09 12.67 18.69
N LEU A 11 6.05 11.54 18.01
CA LEU A 11 5.85 11.57 16.57
C LEU A 11 4.44 12.06 16.30
N SER A 12 4.29 12.72 15.18
CA SER A 12 2.99 13.20 14.77
C SER A 12 1.98 12.06 14.71
N LEU A 13 0.86 12.22 15.38
CA LEU A 13 -0.22 11.22 15.28
C LEU A 13 -0.64 11.02 13.84
N ARG A 14 -0.56 12.06 13.04
CA ARG A 14 -0.87 11.97 11.62
C ARG A 14 0.08 11.03 10.90
N THR A 15 1.38 11.10 11.22
CA THR A 15 2.37 10.23 10.63
C THR A 15 2.08 8.77 10.95
N ASP A 16 1.78 8.49 12.21
CA ASP A 16 1.46 7.14 12.64
C ASP A 16 0.20 6.63 11.98
N TYR A 17 -0.80 7.50 11.90
CA TYR A 17 -2.06 7.16 11.26
C TYR A 17 -1.84 6.82 9.78
N CYS A 18 -1.03 7.61 9.09
CA CYS A 18 -0.75 7.35 7.68
C CYS A 18 -0.02 6.04 7.47
N ARG A 19 0.94 5.71 8.35
CA ARG A 19 1.64 4.44 8.27
C ARG A 19 0.70 3.26 8.47
N LEU A 20 -0.15 3.35 9.48
CA LEU A 20 -1.13 2.30 9.74
C LEU A 20 -2.12 2.17 8.61
N SER A 21 -2.56 3.31 8.07
CA SER A 21 -3.49 3.31 6.94
C SER A 21 -2.87 2.68 5.71
N ALA A 22 -1.61 3.00 5.43
CA ALA A 22 -0.91 2.43 4.28
C ALA A 22 -0.73 0.93 4.46
N ALA A 23 -0.30 0.50 5.66
CA ALA A 23 -0.13 -0.91 5.93
C ALA A 23 -1.45 -1.67 5.80
N GLY A 24 -2.52 -1.09 6.32
CA GLY A 24 -3.84 -1.69 6.21
C GLY A 24 -4.31 -1.80 4.78
N TYR A 25 -4.07 -0.76 3.98
CA TYR A 25 -4.44 -0.79 2.59
C TYR A 25 -3.66 -1.87 1.83
N PHE A 26 -2.34 -1.96 2.05
CA PHE A 26 -1.51 -2.95 1.38
C PHE A 26 -1.99 -4.37 1.71
N ALA A 27 -2.26 -4.64 2.99
CA ALA A 27 -2.74 -5.96 3.40
C ALA A 27 -4.09 -6.27 2.78
N ARG A 28 -5.00 -5.30 2.80
CA ARG A 28 -6.33 -5.51 2.26
C ARG A 28 -6.32 -5.71 0.76
N LEU A 29 -5.51 -4.92 0.07
CA LEU A 29 -5.38 -5.06 -1.38
C LEU A 29 -4.84 -6.44 -1.72
N LEU A 30 -3.80 -6.87 -1.03
CA LEU A 30 -3.19 -8.15 -1.29
C LEU A 30 -4.17 -9.29 -1.04
N LEU A 31 -4.89 -9.26 0.09
CA LEU A 31 -5.86 -10.29 0.40
C LEU A 31 -7.00 -10.34 -0.61
N GLN A 32 -7.44 -9.17 -1.08
CA GLN A 32 -8.52 -9.09 -2.04
C GLN A 32 -8.11 -9.66 -3.40
N MET A 33 -6.81 -9.61 -3.69
CA MET A 33 -6.28 -10.05 -4.98
C MET A 33 -5.73 -11.48 -4.96
N LEU A 34 -5.85 -12.19 -3.84
CA LEU A 34 -5.41 -13.58 -3.80
C LEU A 34 -6.40 -14.48 -4.53
N GLU A 35 -5.87 -15.40 -5.29
CA GLU A 35 -6.64 -16.38 -6.00
C GLU A 35 -6.14 -17.78 -5.63
N PRO A 36 -6.91 -18.85 -5.91
CA PRO A 36 -6.52 -20.20 -5.48
C PRO A 36 -5.11 -20.62 -5.92
N ASP A 37 -4.68 -20.17 -7.10
CA ASP A 37 -3.38 -20.54 -7.64
C ASP A 37 -2.30 -19.49 -7.39
N THR A 38 -2.59 -18.50 -6.55
CA THR A 38 -1.64 -17.44 -6.27
C THR A 38 -0.41 -17.98 -5.53
N PRO A 39 0.81 -17.65 -5.98
CA PRO A 39 2.02 -18.07 -5.28
C PRO A 39 2.21 -17.26 -4.00
N ILE A 40 1.65 -17.77 -2.91
CA ILE A 40 1.60 -17.08 -1.64
C ILE A 40 2.96 -16.58 -1.13
N PRO A 41 4.06 -17.36 -1.24
CA PRO A 41 5.35 -16.86 -0.74
C PRO A 41 5.79 -15.55 -1.37
N GLU A 42 5.59 -15.39 -2.67
CA GLU A 42 6.02 -14.17 -3.36
C GLU A 42 5.18 -12.98 -2.97
N PHE A 43 3.87 -13.19 -2.81
CA PHE A 43 2.97 -12.12 -2.38
C PHE A 43 3.24 -11.75 -0.93
N TYR A 44 3.51 -12.73 -0.08
CA TYR A 44 3.85 -12.46 1.30
C TYR A 44 5.16 -11.66 1.38
N ASP A 45 6.13 -12.00 0.56
CA ASP A 45 7.40 -11.27 0.51
C ASP A 45 7.18 -9.82 0.10
N LEU A 46 6.31 -9.58 -0.85
CA LEU A 46 5.97 -8.21 -1.26
C LEU A 46 5.42 -7.42 -0.10
N LEU A 47 4.49 -8.01 0.66
CA LEU A 47 3.91 -7.34 1.82
C LEU A 47 4.96 -7.07 2.89
N GLN A 48 5.85 -8.02 3.13
CA GLN A 48 6.93 -7.86 4.08
C GLN A 48 7.85 -6.69 3.70
N ARG A 49 8.19 -6.60 2.43
CA ARG A 49 9.05 -5.51 1.95
C ARG A 49 8.35 -4.17 2.11
N ALA A 50 7.05 -4.13 1.85
CA ALA A 50 6.28 -2.90 2.02
C ALA A 50 6.26 -2.47 3.48
N TYR A 51 6.06 -3.41 4.39
CA TYR A 51 6.06 -3.10 5.82
C TYR A 51 7.43 -2.61 6.28
N THR A 52 8.50 -3.23 5.81
CA THR A 52 9.85 -2.79 6.14
C THR A 52 10.08 -1.37 5.67
N TYR A 53 9.60 -1.05 4.48
CA TYR A 53 9.69 0.31 3.96
C TYR A 53 8.97 1.30 4.87
N LEU A 54 7.76 0.94 5.32
CA LEU A 54 6.96 1.83 6.17
C LEU A 54 7.57 2.05 7.54
N GLU A 55 8.37 1.10 8.02
CA GLU A 55 9.05 1.27 9.28
C GLU A 55 10.14 2.34 9.21
N LYS A 56 10.75 2.48 8.04
CA LYS A 56 11.91 3.37 7.87
C LYS A 56 11.58 4.65 7.14
N ASN A 57 10.47 4.68 6.42
CA ASN A 57 10.15 5.80 5.55
C ASN A 57 8.71 6.23 5.74
N MET A 58 8.46 7.51 5.48
CA MET A 58 7.10 8.01 5.44
C MET A 58 6.36 7.42 4.24
N PRO A 59 5.11 7.03 4.43
CA PRO A 59 4.32 6.60 3.29
C PRO A 59 4.12 7.77 2.32
N SER A 60 4.04 7.44 1.03
CA SER A 60 3.84 8.45 0.00
C SER A 60 2.95 7.88 -1.10
N VAL A 61 2.39 8.77 -1.91
CA VAL A 61 1.61 8.34 -3.07
C VAL A 61 2.47 7.45 -3.96
N ARG A 62 3.73 7.83 -4.14
CA ARG A 62 4.64 7.05 -4.98
C ARG A 62 4.82 5.62 -4.46
N ALA A 63 4.92 5.47 -3.14
CA ALA A 63 5.07 4.14 -2.54
C ALA A 63 3.81 3.30 -2.76
N VAL A 64 2.64 3.91 -2.65
CA VAL A 64 1.38 3.21 -2.90
C VAL A 64 1.32 2.74 -4.36
N LEU A 65 1.65 3.61 -5.29
CA LEU A 65 1.62 3.27 -6.71
C LEU A 65 2.64 2.17 -7.03
N HIS A 66 3.80 2.21 -6.39
CA HIS A 66 4.82 1.19 -6.58
C HIS A 66 4.33 -0.17 -6.09
N PHE A 67 3.69 -0.21 -4.93
CA PHE A 67 3.15 -1.47 -4.41
C PHE A 67 2.11 -2.04 -5.37
N GLU A 68 1.22 -1.19 -5.86
CA GLU A 68 0.20 -1.62 -6.80
C GLU A 68 0.81 -2.18 -8.08
N GLN A 69 1.87 -1.53 -8.55
CA GLN A 69 2.55 -1.99 -9.76
C GLN A 69 3.23 -3.33 -9.56
N GLU A 70 3.89 -3.53 -8.42
CA GLU A 70 4.52 -4.81 -8.11
C GLU A 70 3.48 -5.91 -7.96
N LEU A 71 2.35 -5.59 -7.38
CA LEU A 71 1.27 -6.56 -7.25
C LEU A 71 0.75 -6.98 -8.62
N ALA A 72 0.55 -6.03 -9.52
CA ALA A 72 0.11 -6.33 -10.87
C ALA A 72 1.16 -7.16 -11.61
N ARG A 73 2.43 -6.86 -11.39
CA ARG A 73 3.52 -7.61 -12.00
C ARG A 73 3.53 -9.07 -11.54
N LEU A 74 3.32 -9.29 -10.24
CA LEU A 74 3.29 -10.64 -9.70
C LEU A 74 2.11 -11.44 -10.23
N HIS A 75 1.00 -10.78 -10.52
CA HIS A 75 -0.14 -11.44 -11.14
C HIS A 75 0.04 -11.62 -12.66
N GLY A 76 1.11 -11.09 -13.23
CA GLY A 76 1.36 -11.20 -14.66
C GLY A 76 0.45 -10.36 -15.52
N ILE A 77 -0.15 -9.31 -14.95
CA ILE A 77 -1.10 -8.47 -15.69
C ILE A 77 -0.62 -7.03 -15.86
N SER A 78 0.61 -6.71 -15.47
CA SER A 78 1.13 -5.35 -15.65
C SER A 78 1.23 -5.03 -17.15
N HIS A 79 1.02 -3.75 -17.47
CA HIS A 79 1.04 -3.31 -18.86
C HIS A 79 1.69 -1.93 -18.94
N PRO A 80 2.72 -1.76 -19.78
CA PRO A 80 3.35 -0.45 -19.92
C PRO A 80 2.34 0.58 -20.43
N GLY A 81 2.40 1.76 -19.84
CA GLY A 81 1.50 2.84 -20.24
C GLY A 81 0.15 2.86 -19.55
N ILE A 82 -0.18 1.83 -18.79
CA ILE A 82 -1.44 1.79 -18.06
C ILE A 82 -1.14 1.75 -16.57
N PRO A 83 -1.71 2.68 -15.77
CA PRO A 83 -1.49 2.67 -14.33
C PRO A 83 -1.94 1.35 -13.70
N ALA A 84 -1.17 0.87 -12.72
CA ALA A 84 -1.44 -0.42 -12.13
C ALA A 84 -2.83 -0.49 -11.48
N HIS A 85 -3.28 0.60 -10.84
CA HIS A 85 -4.59 0.58 -10.19
C HIS A 85 -5.72 0.36 -11.21
N VAL A 86 -5.57 0.88 -12.43
CA VAL A 86 -6.56 0.67 -13.49
C VAL A 86 -6.59 -0.80 -13.88
N ILE A 87 -5.41 -1.40 -14.04
CA ILE A 87 -5.30 -2.80 -14.42
C ILE A 87 -5.88 -3.69 -13.32
N LEU A 88 -5.53 -3.43 -12.07
CA LEU A 88 -6.02 -4.22 -10.94
C LEU A 88 -7.54 -4.13 -10.83
N LYS A 89 -8.08 -2.93 -10.97
CA LYS A 89 -9.52 -2.75 -10.90
C LYS A 89 -10.22 -3.49 -12.03
N SER A 90 -9.66 -3.42 -13.22
CA SER A 90 -10.24 -4.10 -14.39
C SER A 90 -10.22 -5.61 -14.21
N HIS A 91 -9.14 -6.14 -13.69
CA HIS A 91 -8.97 -7.58 -13.56
C HIS A 91 -9.78 -8.17 -12.40
N PHE A 92 -9.80 -7.48 -11.26
CA PHE A 92 -10.42 -7.99 -10.03
C PHE A 92 -11.77 -7.36 -9.69
N GLY A 93 -12.20 -6.36 -10.47
CA GLY A 93 -13.52 -5.78 -10.33
C GLY A 93 -13.59 -4.52 -9.49
N LYS A 94 -12.80 -4.43 -8.45
CA LYS A 94 -12.81 -3.24 -7.58
C LYS A 94 -11.53 -3.17 -6.75
N LEU A 95 -11.26 -1.98 -6.23
CA LEU A 95 -10.16 -1.75 -5.29
C LEU A 95 -10.74 -1.45 -3.92
N PRO A 96 -9.95 -1.68 -2.84
CA PRO A 96 -10.43 -1.34 -1.50
C PRO A 96 -10.78 0.15 -1.41
N PRO A 97 -11.90 0.48 -0.78
CA PRO A 97 -12.33 1.88 -0.70
C PRO A 97 -11.38 2.77 0.11
N GLN A 98 -10.54 2.18 0.95
CA GLN A 98 -9.55 2.96 1.70
C GLN A 98 -8.55 3.69 0.82
N ARG A 99 -8.38 3.24 -0.42
CA ARG A 99 -7.37 3.79 -1.31
C ARG A 99 -7.52 5.29 -1.52
N GLU A 100 -8.73 5.74 -1.80
CA GLU A 100 -8.95 7.15 -2.07
C GLU A 100 -8.64 8.01 -0.85
N ARG A 101 -9.08 7.56 0.31
CA ARG A 101 -8.82 8.29 1.54
C ARG A 101 -7.33 8.35 1.83
N LEU A 102 -6.64 7.23 1.66
CA LEU A 102 -5.20 7.17 1.88
C LEU A 102 -4.46 8.12 0.96
N LEU A 103 -4.79 8.11 -0.33
CA LEU A 103 -4.10 8.96 -1.29
C LEU A 103 -4.33 10.44 -0.98
N LYS A 104 -5.54 10.81 -0.57
CA LYS A 104 -5.83 12.18 -0.20
C LYS A 104 -5.03 12.61 1.02
N GLU A 105 -4.91 11.73 2.01
CA GLU A 105 -4.11 12.03 3.20
C GLU A 105 -2.64 12.20 2.85
N LEU A 106 -2.13 11.35 1.99
CA LEU A 106 -0.73 11.42 1.59
C LEU A 106 -0.43 12.67 0.80
N GLU A 107 -1.34 13.07 -0.08
CA GLU A 107 -1.19 14.31 -0.83
C GLU A 107 -1.21 15.52 0.09
N ARG A 108 -2.09 15.51 1.07
CA ARG A 108 -2.19 16.61 2.05
C ARG A 108 -0.91 16.72 2.86
N GLN A 109 -0.34 15.60 3.28
CA GLN A 109 0.93 15.61 4.00
C GLN A 109 2.06 16.18 3.16
N SER A 110 2.11 15.78 1.91
CA SER A 110 3.14 16.27 1.00
C SER A 110 3.05 17.79 0.84
N ASP A 111 1.84 18.30 0.70
CA ASP A 111 1.64 19.75 0.57
C ASP A 111 2.05 20.49 1.84
N GLN A 112 1.80 19.90 3.00
CA GLN A 112 2.16 20.53 4.27
C GLN A 112 3.66 20.54 4.50
N MET A 113 4.38 19.64 3.90
CA MET A 113 5.83 19.56 4.06
C MET A 113 6.59 20.48 3.11
N LYS A 114 5.90 21.11 2.22
CA LYS A 114 6.50 22.13 1.38
C LYS A 114 6.52 23.47 2.11
#